data_1992239385e2af7f9276c68c5576ece0
#
_entry.id   1992239385e2af7f9276c68c5576ece0
#
_cell.length_a   1.000
_cell.length_b   1.000
_cell.length_c   1.000
_cell.angle_alpha   90.00
_cell.angle_beta   90.00
_cell.angle_gamma   90.00
#
_symmetry.space_group_name_H-M   'P 1'
#
loop_
_entity.id
_entity.type
_entity.pdbx_description
1 polymer ?
#
loop_
_entity_poly.entity_id
_entity_poly.type
_entity_poly.pdbx_seq_one_letter_code
_entity_poly.pdbx_strand_id
1 'polypeptide(L)'
;MYWKVIKFIVLIIIPLNFILGMRISNIEALKMNRYIKVENDIRLWVETYGDESDEAVLFISGAGANSTFWSERLCKALVEKGFYVVKYDHRDFGYSSKIDYEKNPFDVMQLTKDAITILYSLSINKAHVVGHSMGGFIAQLLAIHYPERVLSMISASSSTNAESVPPPPSETWEIFMENNPTNNFENDLEGFLKVWKYLNGTAEFDKELAVEYTRNLYERQEIKGAIGASHVKAQSNLNDRTEQLKKLQVPALVIHGEEDYLVDKFGGVQTAECLESSRLVLIPEMGHIPFNEQILARFEQEIIQFVEKNRRKTDSN
;
A
#
# COMPACT_ATOMS: atom_id res chain seq x y z
N MET A 1 75.67 -11.65 6.74
CA MET A 1 75.01 -10.32 6.71
C MET A 1 73.53 -10.55 6.22
N TYR A 2 72.65 -10.84 7.17
CA TYR A 2 71.26 -11.17 6.90
C TYR A 2 70.35 -10.00 7.31
N TRP A 3 69.62 -9.42 6.35
CA TRP A 3 68.58 -8.42 6.62
C TRP A 3 67.23 -9.15 6.79
N LYS A 4 66.68 -9.08 8.01
CA LYS A 4 65.32 -9.52 8.29
C LYS A 4 64.33 -8.43 7.86
N VAL A 5 63.47 -8.76 6.92
CA VAL A 5 62.32 -7.93 6.55
C VAL A 5 61.18 -8.25 7.51
N ILE A 6 60.82 -7.30 8.37
CA ILE A 6 59.66 -7.38 9.25
C ILE A 6 58.46 -6.86 8.41
N LYS A 7 57.52 -7.75 8.09
CA LYS A 7 56.20 -7.37 7.52
C LYS A 7 55.32 -6.89 8.67
N PHE A 8 55.01 -5.60 8.68
CA PHE A 8 53.96 -5.05 9.51
C PHE A 8 52.60 -5.39 8.83
N ILE A 9 51.81 -6.25 9.47
CA ILE A 9 50.40 -6.42 9.14
C ILE A 9 49.66 -5.34 9.91
N VAL A 10 49.20 -4.28 9.20
CA VAL A 10 48.30 -3.29 9.76
C VAL A 10 46.89 -3.88 9.67
N LEU A 11 46.37 -4.37 10.77
CA LEU A 11 44.94 -4.73 10.90
C LEU A 11 44.16 -3.42 10.97
N ILE A 12 43.50 -3.08 9.87
CA ILE A 12 42.52 -1.96 9.85
C ILE A 12 41.28 -2.48 10.56
N ILE A 13 41.16 -2.18 11.85
CA ILE A 13 39.87 -2.34 12.57
C ILE A 13 38.98 -1.19 12.13
N ILE A 14 38.09 -1.46 11.18
CA ILE A 14 37.01 -0.53 10.82
C ILE A 14 36.00 -0.59 11.96
N PRO A 15 35.74 0.50 12.68
CA PRO A 15 34.77 0.46 13.78
C PRO A 15 33.36 0.17 13.23
N LEU A 16 32.64 -0.70 13.93
CA LEU A 16 31.27 -1.14 13.58
C LEU A 16 30.33 0.04 13.32
N ASN A 17 30.56 1.19 13.95
CA ASN A 17 29.82 2.44 13.75
C ASN A 17 30.01 3.06 12.35
N PHE A 18 31.11 2.72 11.64
CA PHE A 18 31.34 3.21 10.28
C PHE A 18 30.49 2.44 9.25
N ILE A 19 30.23 1.17 9.52
CA ILE A 19 29.37 0.32 8.68
C ILE A 19 27.89 0.71 8.86
N LEU A 20 27.47 1.07 10.09
CA LEU A 20 26.13 1.58 10.36
C LEU A 20 25.90 2.97 9.75
N GLY A 21 26.88 3.86 9.79
CA GLY A 21 26.83 5.20 9.17
C GLY A 21 26.79 5.15 7.64
N MET A 22 27.41 4.14 7.01
CA MET A 22 27.31 3.92 5.55
C MET A 22 25.95 3.41 5.10
N ARG A 23 25.16 2.71 5.94
CA ARG A 23 23.79 2.31 5.62
C ARG A 23 22.82 3.51 5.55
N ILE A 24 23.01 4.52 6.41
CA ILE A 24 22.09 5.66 6.53
C ILE A 24 22.27 6.67 5.37
N SER A 25 23.44 6.82 4.80
CA SER A 25 23.72 7.81 3.75
C SER A 25 23.33 7.39 2.33
N ASN A 26 22.79 6.18 2.12
CA ASN A 26 22.54 5.60 0.80
C ASN A 26 21.09 5.12 0.56
N ILE A 27 20.09 5.53 1.37
CA ILE A 27 18.70 5.07 1.17
C ILE A 27 18.14 5.58 -0.17
N GLU A 28 18.52 6.76 -0.64
CA GLU A 28 18.16 7.25 -1.98
C GLU A 28 18.82 6.43 -3.10
N ALA A 29 19.99 5.86 -2.86
CA ALA A 29 20.70 5.01 -3.83
C ALA A 29 20.06 3.62 -4.00
N LEU A 30 19.12 3.22 -3.13
CA LEU A 30 18.44 1.92 -3.16
C LEU A 30 17.00 2.01 -3.70
N LYS A 31 16.56 3.19 -4.16
CA LYS A 31 15.27 3.33 -4.87
C LYS A 31 15.46 2.93 -6.33
N MET A 32 14.69 1.95 -6.79
CA MET A 32 14.67 1.54 -8.20
C MET A 32 13.25 1.59 -8.74
N ASN A 33 13.15 2.00 -10.01
CA ASN A 33 11.88 2.09 -10.72
C ASN A 33 11.96 1.26 -11.99
N ARG A 34 10.92 0.48 -12.26
CA ARG A 34 10.86 -0.35 -13.47
C ARG A 34 9.43 -0.62 -13.93
N TYR A 35 9.28 -1.00 -15.18
CA TYR A 35 8.05 -1.58 -15.68
C TYR A 35 8.11 -3.10 -15.57
N ILE A 36 7.08 -3.70 -14.99
CA ILE A 36 6.87 -5.15 -14.99
C ILE A 36 5.72 -5.46 -15.95
N LYS A 37 5.99 -6.36 -16.89
CA LYS A 37 4.99 -6.85 -17.83
C LYS A 37 4.12 -7.88 -17.14
N VAL A 38 2.81 -7.68 -17.22
CA VAL A 38 1.79 -8.62 -16.80
C VAL A 38 1.02 -9.14 -17.99
N GLU A 39 -0.11 -9.79 -17.80
CA GLU A 39 -0.92 -10.38 -18.86
C GLU A 39 -1.30 -9.35 -19.96
N ASN A 40 -1.42 -9.80 -21.21
CA ASN A 40 -1.84 -9.01 -22.38
C ASN A 40 -0.96 -7.76 -22.68
N ASP A 41 0.35 -7.87 -22.48
CA ASP A 41 1.33 -6.81 -22.72
C ASP A 41 1.16 -5.55 -21.84
N ILE A 42 0.30 -5.59 -20.84
CA ILE A 42 0.13 -4.52 -19.88
C ILE A 42 1.40 -4.40 -19.04
N ARG A 43 1.89 -3.19 -18.85
CA ARG A 43 3.07 -2.87 -18.05
C ARG A 43 2.65 -2.09 -16.82
N LEU A 44 3.04 -2.57 -15.65
CA LEU A 44 2.84 -1.90 -14.38
C LEU A 44 4.11 -1.18 -13.97
N TRP A 45 3.96 0.07 -13.53
CA TRP A 45 5.02 0.83 -12.90
C TRP A 45 5.24 0.34 -11.48
N VAL A 46 6.46 -0.07 -11.16
CA VAL A 46 6.85 -0.61 -9.87
C VAL A 46 8.02 0.19 -9.31
N GLU A 47 7.91 0.58 -8.07
CA GLU A 47 8.96 1.23 -7.28
C GLU A 47 9.41 0.29 -6.17
N THR A 48 10.72 0.14 -6.02
CA THR A 48 11.30 -0.69 -4.97
C THR A 48 12.31 0.10 -4.14
N TYR A 49 12.42 -0.23 -2.86
CA TYR A 49 13.32 0.41 -1.91
C TYR A 49 14.00 -0.67 -1.06
N GLY A 50 15.29 -0.50 -0.78
CA GLY A 50 16.06 -1.43 0.05
C GLY A 50 16.74 -2.54 -0.74
N ASP A 51 17.23 -3.53 -0.03
CA ASP A 51 17.96 -4.68 -0.59
C ASP A 51 16.97 -5.79 -0.97
N GLU A 52 17.05 -6.29 -2.20
CA GLU A 52 16.16 -7.34 -2.71
C GLU A 52 16.34 -8.70 -2.01
N SER A 53 17.41 -8.87 -1.23
CA SER A 53 17.62 -10.05 -0.38
C SER A 53 16.88 -9.99 0.95
N ASP A 54 16.40 -8.80 1.35
CA ASP A 54 15.63 -8.60 2.57
C ASP A 54 14.19 -9.12 2.42
N GLU A 55 13.50 -9.29 3.55
CA GLU A 55 12.11 -9.74 3.56
C GLU A 55 11.18 -8.66 2.99
N ALA A 56 10.32 -9.05 2.04
CA ALA A 56 9.57 -8.11 1.25
C ALA A 56 8.27 -7.63 1.91
N VAL A 57 7.94 -6.35 1.69
CA VAL A 57 6.65 -5.72 2.00
C VAL A 57 6.05 -5.18 0.69
N LEU A 58 4.89 -5.71 0.29
CA LEU A 58 4.15 -5.26 -0.89
C LEU A 58 3.03 -4.32 -0.48
N PHE A 59 3.07 -3.09 -0.96
CA PHE A 59 2.05 -2.09 -0.76
C PHE A 59 1.08 -2.00 -1.95
N ILE A 60 -0.23 -2.04 -1.65
CA ILE A 60 -1.32 -2.09 -2.62
C ILE A 60 -2.28 -0.93 -2.33
N SER A 61 -2.34 0.04 -3.25
CA SER A 61 -3.17 1.23 -3.11
C SER A 61 -4.65 0.97 -3.36
N GLY A 62 -5.51 1.91 -2.97
CA GLY A 62 -6.95 1.88 -3.22
C GLY A 62 -7.34 2.22 -4.66
N ALA A 63 -8.63 2.22 -4.94
CA ALA A 63 -9.18 2.69 -6.21
C ALA A 63 -8.89 4.19 -6.39
N GLY A 64 -8.43 4.58 -7.59
CA GLY A 64 -8.12 5.97 -7.87
C GLY A 64 -6.90 6.52 -7.12
N ALA A 65 -6.04 5.65 -6.58
CA ALA A 65 -4.78 6.00 -5.95
C ALA A 65 -3.61 5.32 -6.67
N ASN A 66 -2.50 6.04 -6.83
CA ASN A 66 -1.25 5.48 -7.31
C ASN A 66 -0.31 5.16 -6.14
N SER A 67 0.89 4.67 -6.44
CA SER A 67 1.86 4.24 -5.43
C SER A 67 2.34 5.35 -4.49
N THR A 68 2.10 6.65 -4.81
CA THR A 68 2.45 7.77 -3.93
C THR A 68 1.55 7.87 -2.69
N PHE A 69 0.41 7.17 -2.66
CA PHE A 69 -0.39 7.02 -1.45
C PHE A 69 0.45 6.50 -0.27
N TRP A 70 1.37 5.61 -0.54
CA TRP A 70 2.31 5.10 0.45
C TRP A 70 3.52 6.03 0.54
N SER A 71 3.65 6.74 1.65
CA SER A 71 4.66 7.78 1.84
C SER A 71 6.09 7.25 1.70
N GLU A 72 7.01 8.09 1.22
CA GLU A 72 8.43 7.74 1.22
C GLU A 72 8.98 7.59 2.64
N ARG A 73 8.42 8.30 3.63
CA ARG A 73 8.78 8.15 5.04
C ARG A 73 8.53 6.73 5.52
N LEU A 74 7.35 6.17 5.25
CA LEU A 74 7.01 4.78 5.59
C LEU A 74 7.97 3.79 4.90
N CYS A 75 8.22 3.99 3.60
CA CYS A 75 9.15 3.13 2.85
C CYS A 75 10.56 3.17 3.46
N LYS A 76 11.09 4.36 3.74
CA LYS A 76 12.42 4.54 4.35
C LYS A 76 12.50 3.91 5.74
N ALA A 77 11.48 4.09 6.58
CA ALA A 77 11.43 3.49 7.91
C ALA A 77 11.46 1.95 7.89
N LEU A 78 10.81 1.31 6.91
CA LEU A 78 10.88 -0.13 6.71
C LEU A 78 12.24 -0.59 6.18
N VAL A 79 12.85 0.17 5.26
CA VAL A 79 14.22 -0.13 4.77
C VAL A 79 15.26 -0.04 5.88
N GLU A 80 15.17 0.97 6.76
CA GLU A 80 16.03 1.10 7.94
C GLU A 80 15.93 -0.11 8.87
N LYS A 81 14.79 -0.77 8.88
CA LYS A 81 14.54 -2.00 9.61
C LYS A 81 14.93 -3.27 8.84
N GLY A 82 15.51 -3.15 7.65
CA GLY A 82 15.94 -4.26 6.80
C GLY A 82 14.77 -4.99 6.14
N PHE A 83 13.83 -4.24 5.55
CA PHE A 83 12.80 -4.77 4.66
C PHE A 83 13.02 -4.29 3.24
N TYR A 84 12.68 -5.13 2.28
CA TYR A 84 12.58 -4.77 0.87
C TYR A 84 11.16 -4.30 0.56
N VAL A 85 10.98 -3.02 0.25
CA VAL A 85 9.67 -2.42 0.02
C VAL A 85 9.35 -2.39 -1.47
N VAL A 86 8.15 -2.84 -1.82
CA VAL A 86 7.61 -2.83 -3.19
C VAL A 86 6.28 -2.09 -3.17
N LYS A 87 6.14 -1.08 -4.03
CA LYS A 87 4.85 -0.42 -4.31
C LYS A 87 4.68 -0.23 -5.81
N TYR A 88 3.44 -0.15 -6.28
CA TYR A 88 3.18 -0.10 -7.72
C TYR A 88 1.92 0.70 -8.05
N ASP A 89 1.84 1.17 -9.28
CA ASP A 89 0.62 1.73 -9.84
C ASP A 89 -0.21 0.61 -10.47
N HIS A 90 -1.48 0.54 -10.13
CA HIS A 90 -2.40 -0.42 -10.75
C HIS A 90 -2.51 -0.22 -12.26
N ARG A 91 -2.94 -1.26 -13.00
CA ARG A 91 -3.34 -1.07 -14.40
C ARG A 91 -4.37 0.04 -14.51
N ASP A 92 -4.34 0.77 -15.59
CA ASP A 92 -5.17 1.95 -15.87
C ASP A 92 -4.94 3.16 -14.95
N PHE A 93 -3.90 3.14 -14.10
CA PHE A 93 -3.62 4.25 -13.21
C PHE A 93 -2.12 4.61 -13.15
N GLY A 94 -1.80 5.84 -12.69
CA GLY A 94 -0.43 6.34 -12.54
C GLY A 94 0.39 6.22 -13.82
N TYR A 95 1.61 5.75 -13.72
CA TYR A 95 2.50 5.48 -14.85
C TYR A 95 2.27 4.13 -15.52
N SER A 96 1.39 3.30 -14.98
CA SER A 96 1.04 2.01 -15.59
C SER A 96 0.25 2.17 -16.90
N SER A 97 0.21 1.10 -17.69
CA SER A 97 -0.53 1.06 -18.96
C SER A 97 -1.97 1.50 -18.79
N LYS A 98 -2.42 2.44 -19.61
CA LYS A 98 -3.82 2.88 -19.68
C LYS A 98 -4.65 1.88 -20.47
N ILE A 99 -5.88 1.65 -20.02
CA ILE A 99 -6.77 0.62 -20.54
C ILE A 99 -8.12 1.25 -20.89
N ASP A 100 -8.59 0.99 -22.08
CA ASP A 100 -9.98 1.21 -22.43
C ASP A 100 -10.81 0.10 -21.76
N TYR A 101 -11.35 0.40 -20.58
CA TYR A 101 -12.08 -0.57 -19.76
C TYR A 101 -13.27 -1.20 -20.49
N GLU A 102 -13.96 -0.45 -21.35
CA GLU A 102 -15.13 -0.96 -22.07
C GLU A 102 -14.74 -2.03 -23.10
N LYS A 103 -13.53 -1.95 -23.66
CA LYS A 103 -12.99 -2.97 -24.58
C LYS A 103 -12.25 -4.11 -23.87
N ASN A 104 -11.60 -3.79 -22.77
CA ASN A 104 -10.76 -4.73 -22.03
C ASN A 104 -11.09 -4.66 -20.53
N PRO A 105 -12.29 -5.12 -20.13
CA PRO A 105 -12.70 -5.08 -18.72
C PRO A 105 -11.81 -5.96 -17.86
N PHE A 106 -11.63 -5.55 -16.63
CA PHE A 106 -10.93 -6.31 -15.62
C PHE A 106 -11.67 -6.22 -14.27
N ASP A 107 -11.41 -7.17 -13.40
CA ASP A 107 -11.99 -7.25 -12.06
C ASP A 107 -10.91 -7.20 -10.97
N VAL A 108 -11.31 -7.25 -9.70
CA VAL A 108 -10.36 -7.25 -8.57
C VAL A 108 -9.50 -8.52 -8.57
N MET A 109 -9.99 -9.64 -9.10
CA MET A 109 -9.19 -10.86 -9.23
C MET A 109 -8.07 -10.66 -10.26
N GLN A 110 -8.32 -9.93 -11.34
CA GLN A 110 -7.25 -9.60 -12.29
C GLN A 110 -6.21 -8.67 -11.67
N LEU A 111 -6.62 -7.69 -10.83
CA LEU A 111 -5.70 -6.85 -10.06
C LEU A 111 -4.89 -7.69 -9.04
N THR A 112 -5.49 -8.74 -8.49
CA THR A 112 -4.80 -9.70 -7.61
C THR A 112 -3.74 -10.51 -8.37
N LYS A 113 -4.05 -10.94 -9.60
CA LYS A 113 -3.08 -11.60 -10.50
C LYS A 113 -1.93 -10.68 -10.89
N ASP A 114 -2.19 -9.39 -11.04
CA ASP A 114 -1.15 -8.40 -11.26
C ASP A 114 -0.17 -8.33 -10.07
N ALA A 115 -0.71 -8.22 -8.86
CA ALA A 115 0.09 -8.15 -7.64
C ALA A 115 0.96 -9.40 -7.44
N ILE A 116 0.43 -10.61 -7.67
CA ILE A 116 1.22 -11.83 -7.57
C ILE A 116 2.27 -11.93 -8.69
N THR A 117 1.97 -11.43 -9.89
CA THR A 117 2.93 -11.39 -11.01
C THR A 117 4.11 -10.46 -10.70
N ILE A 118 3.89 -9.36 -10.00
CA ILE A 118 4.97 -8.50 -9.50
C ILE A 118 5.90 -9.28 -8.57
N LEU A 119 5.37 -10.02 -7.60
CA LEU A 119 6.18 -10.85 -6.69
C LEU A 119 6.99 -11.90 -7.45
N TYR A 120 6.39 -12.58 -8.44
CA TYR A 120 7.12 -13.54 -9.29
C TYR A 120 8.24 -12.87 -10.08
N SER A 121 7.96 -11.72 -10.70
CA SER A 121 8.92 -11.00 -11.56
C SER A 121 10.10 -10.45 -10.77
N LEU A 122 9.90 -10.15 -9.48
CA LEU A 122 10.94 -9.71 -8.56
C LEU A 122 11.62 -10.88 -7.81
N SER A 123 11.29 -12.13 -8.15
CA SER A 123 11.80 -13.33 -7.45
C SER A 123 11.50 -13.35 -5.95
N ILE A 124 10.47 -12.62 -5.51
CA ILE A 124 10.03 -12.58 -4.12
C ILE A 124 9.21 -13.85 -3.84
N ASN A 125 9.70 -14.72 -2.96
CA ASN A 125 9.01 -15.95 -2.61
C ASN A 125 7.79 -15.68 -1.74
N LYS A 126 7.93 -14.87 -0.68
CA LYS A 126 6.84 -14.47 0.22
C LYS A 126 6.98 -12.99 0.58
N ALA A 127 5.85 -12.34 0.83
CA ALA A 127 5.82 -10.93 1.26
C ALA A 127 4.80 -10.70 2.37
N HIS A 128 5.02 -9.67 3.19
CA HIS A 128 3.96 -9.01 3.92
C HIS A 128 3.13 -8.21 2.92
N VAL A 129 1.82 -8.41 2.88
CA VAL A 129 0.95 -7.69 1.95
C VAL A 129 0.14 -6.63 2.70
N VAL A 130 0.23 -5.39 2.26
CA VAL A 130 -0.39 -4.22 2.90
C VAL A 130 -1.31 -3.56 1.89
N GLY A 131 -2.62 -3.62 2.11
CA GLY A 131 -3.61 -3.07 1.20
C GLY A 131 -4.52 -2.04 1.87
N HIS A 132 -4.78 -0.93 1.17
CA HIS A 132 -5.73 0.10 1.58
C HIS A 132 -6.96 0.08 0.66
N SER A 133 -8.17 0.13 1.22
CA SER A 133 -9.43 0.19 0.47
C SER A 133 -9.56 -0.98 -0.51
N MET A 134 -9.69 -0.75 -1.82
CA MET A 134 -9.61 -1.80 -2.86
C MET A 134 -8.34 -2.64 -2.73
N GLY A 135 -7.20 -2.02 -2.35
CA GLY A 135 -5.96 -2.77 -2.07
C GLY A 135 -6.11 -3.75 -0.91
N GLY A 136 -6.97 -3.45 0.07
CA GLY A 136 -7.32 -4.38 1.14
C GLY A 136 -8.09 -5.61 0.61
N PHE A 137 -8.99 -5.43 -0.37
CA PHE A 137 -9.62 -6.56 -1.07
C PHE A 137 -8.58 -7.44 -1.78
N ILE A 138 -7.63 -6.80 -2.47
CA ILE A 138 -6.55 -7.51 -3.17
C ILE A 138 -5.65 -8.26 -2.17
N ALA A 139 -5.31 -7.65 -1.02
CA ALA A 139 -4.52 -8.30 0.02
C ALA A 139 -5.25 -9.54 0.59
N GLN A 140 -6.56 -9.44 0.84
CA GLN A 140 -7.39 -10.57 1.25
C GLN A 140 -7.41 -11.68 0.18
N LEU A 141 -7.59 -11.34 -1.09
CA LEU A 141 -7.60 -12.30 -2.20
C LEU A 141 -6.23 -12.96 -2.40
N LEU A 142 -5.12 -12.23 -2.21
CA LEU A 142 -3.77 -12.81 -2.19
C LEU A 142 -3.64 -13.85 -1.07
N ALA A 143 -4.09 -13.53 0.14
CA ALA A 143 -4.04 -14.46 1.27
C ALA A 143 -4.95 -15.69 1.06
N ILE A 144 -6.09 -15.54 0.38
CA ILE A 144 -7.02 -16.63 0.09
C ILE A 144 -6.48 -17.54 -1.02
N HIS A 145 -5.99 -16.98 -2.12
CA HIS A 145 -5.64 -17.76 -3.32
C HIS A 145 -4.16 -18.14 -3.41
N TYR A 146 -3.28 -17.43 -2.67
CA TYR A 146 -1.83 -17.63 -2.67
C TYR A 146 -1.26 -17.60 -1.24
N PRO A 147 -1.84 -18.38 -0.28
CA PRO A 147 -1.43 -18.30 1.14
C PRO A 147 0.05 -18.62 1.34
N GLU A 148 0.63 -19.47 0.48
CA GLU A 148 2.05 -19.80 0.52
C GLU A 148 2.96 -18.63 0.15
N ARG A 149 2.41 -17.54 -0.42
CA ARG A 149 3.13 -16.33 -0.85
C ARG A 149 2.99 -15.18 0.14
N VAL A 150 2.14 -15.32 1.17
CA VAL A 150 1.83 -14.27 2.13
C VAL A 150 2.44 -14.61 3.49
N LEU A 151 3.25 -13.70 4.04
CA LEU A 151 3.82 -13.81 5.39
C LEU A 151 2.86 -13.28 6.43
N SER A 152 2.27 -12.13 6.17
CA SER A 152 1.21 -11.52 6.94
C SER A 152 0.38 -10.60 6.05
N MET A 153 -0.83 -10.28 6.46
CA MET A 153 -1.77 -9.44 5.73
C MET A 153 -2.17 -8.22 6.56
N ILE A 154 -2.13 -7.03 5.95
CA ILE A 154 -2.72 -5.82 6.51
C ILE A 154 -3.85 -5.37 5.60
N SER A 155 -5.07 -5.28 6.16
CA SER A 155 -6.27 -4.78 5.49
C SER A 155 -6.67 -3.46 6.13
N ALA A 156 -6.44 -2.33 5.44
CA ALA A 156 -6.70 -1.00 5.96
C ALA A 156 -7.91 -0.36 5.25
N SER A 157 -8.85 0.24 6.01
CA SER A 157 -10.04 0.94 5.50
C SER A 157 -10.77 0.12 4.42
N SER A 158 -11.01 -1.16 4.72
CA SER A 158 -11.55 -2.15 3.78
C SER A 158 -12.56 -3.08 4.46
N SER A 159 -13.17 -4.00 3.73
CA SER A 159 -14.20 -4.91 4.25
C SER A 159 -14.10 -6.31 3.65
N THR A 160 -14.90 -7.25 4.14
CA THR A 160 -15.11 -8.56 3.51
C THR A 160 -15.99 -8.50 2.27
N ASN A 161 -16.64 -7.37 2.03
CA ASN A 161 -17.73 -7.18 1.07
C ASN A 161 -19.00 -7.99 1.42
N ALA A 162 -19.27 -8.22 2.69
CA ALA A 162 -20.53 -8.81 3.12
C ALA A 162 -21.70 -7.80 3.02
N GLU A 163 -22.88 -8.28 2.74
CA GLU A 163 -24.11 -7.47 2.64
C GLU A 163 -24.47 -6.74 3.95
N SER A 164 -23.95 -7.24 5.08
CA SER A 164 -24.15 -6.62 6.39
C SER A 164 -23.33 -5.34 6.62
N VAL A 165 -22.34 -5.05 5.77
CA VAL A 165 -21.57 -3.80 5.85
C VAL A 165 -22.44 -2.66 5.32
N PRO A 166 -22.67 -1.60 6.12
CA PRO A 166 -23.46 -0.48 5.67
C PRO A 166 -22.86 0.17 4.41
N PRO A 167 -23.70 0.56 3.43
CA PRO A 167 -23.21 1.32 2.29
C PRO A 167 -22.80 2.73 2.70
N PRO A 168 -21.96 3.39 1.91
CA PRO A 168 -21.64 4.80 2.14
C PRO A 168 -22.93 5.66 2.19
N PRO A 169 -22.96 6.72 3.00
CA PRO A 169 -24.03 7.73 2.96
C PRO A 169 -24.18 8.34 1.56
N SER A 170 -25.38 8.79 1.20
CA SER A 170 -25.64 9.45 -0.10
C SER A 170 -24.75 10.68 -0.31
N GLU A 171 -24.48 11.43 0.75
CA GLU A 171 -23.59 12.58 0.75
C GLU A 171 -22.19 12.27 0.20
N THR A 172 -21.66 11.07 0.46
CA THR A 172 -20.37 10.62 -0.10
C THR A 172 -20.37 10.68 -1.62
N TRP A 173 -21.43 10.20 -2.24
CA TRP A 173 -21.54 10.20 -3.69
C TRP A 173 -21.84 11.59 -4.27
N GLU A 174 -22.61 12.40 -3.55
CA GLU A 174 -22.87 13.80 -3.93
C GLU A 174 -21.57 14.60 -3.99
N ILE A 175 -20.73 14.51 -2.94
CA ILE A 175 -19.41 15.17 -2.89
C ILE A 175 -18.52 14.73 -4.05
N PHE A 176 -18.48 13.43 -4.36
CA PHE A 176 -17.68 12.94 -5.50
C PHE A 176 -18.21 13.43 -6.85
N MET A 177 -19.52 13.43 -7.05
CA MET A 177 -20.12 13.85 -8.32
C MET A 177 -20.00 15.35 -8.57
N GLU A 178 -20.10 16.16 -7.52
CA GLU A 178 -19.97 17.62 -7.63
C GLU A 178 -18.55 18.08 -7.94
N ASN A 179 -17.55 17.25 -7.63
CA ASN A 179 -16.15 17.60 -7.73
C ASN A 179 -15.39 16.74 -8.76
N ASN A 180 -16.02 16.46 -9.90
CA ASN A 180 -15.38 15.72 -10.99
C ASN A 180 -14.24 16.52 -11.63
N PRO A 181 -13.02 15.98 -11.69
CA PRO A 181 -11.88 16.66 -12.26
C PRO A 181 -11.96 16.83 -13.79
N THR A 182 -11.35 17.89 -14.29
CA THR A 182 -11.32 18.33 -15.69
C THR A 182 -9.97 18.12 -16.37
N ASN A 183 -9.00 17.57 -15.69
CA ASN A 183 -7.57 17.46 -16.06
C ASN A 183 -6.84 18.81 -16.04
N ASN A 184 -7.26 19.72 -15.19
CA ASN A 184 -6.56 20.96 -14.93
C ASN A 184 -6.37 21.11 -13.43
N PHE A 185 -5.13 20.94 -12.97
CA PHE A 185 -4.80 20.95 -11.54
C PHE A 185 -5.33 22.19 -10.80
N GLU A 186 -5.13 23.39 -11.37
CA GLU A 186 -5.51 24.64 -10.72
C GLU A 186 -7.05 24.77 -10.58
N ASN A 187 -7.79 24.30 -11.58
CA ASN A 187 -9.25 24.33 -11.55
C ASN A 187 -9.83 23.24 -10.63
N ASP A 188 -9.18 22.08 -10.58
CA ASP A 188 -9.71 20.90 -9.91
C ASP A 188 -9.31 20.83 -8.43
N LEU A 189 -8.26 21.58 -8.02
CA LEU A 189 -7.67 21.50 -6.68
C LEU A 189 -8.71 21.78 -5.57
N GLU A 190 -9.57 22.78 -5.73
CA GLU A 190 -10.59 23.08 -4.70
C GLU A 190 -11.57 21.92 -4.53
N GLY A 191 -11.98 21.30 -5.63
CA GLY A 191 -12.84 20.11 -5.61
C GLY A 191 -12.19 18.93 -4.90
N PHE A 192 -10.92 18.66 -5.24
CA PHE A 192 -10.15 17.62 -4.53
C PHE A 192 -10.03 17.90 -3.04
N LEU A 193 -9.75 19.12 -2.64
CA LEU A 193 -9.63 19.47 -1.22
C LEU A 193 -10.95 19.27 -0.46
N LYS A 194 -12.11 19.49 -1.09
CA LYS A 194 -13.41 19.17 -0.48
C LYS A 194 -13.56 17.65 -0.29
N VAL A 195 -13.25 16.85 -1.32
CA VAL A 195 -13.27 15.38 -1.24
C VAL A 195 -12.30 14.87 -0.17
N TRP A 196 -11.05 15.35 -0.17
CA TRP A 196 -10.04 14.91 0.80
C TRP A 196 -10.40 15.29 2.24
N LYS A 197 -10.96 16.48 2.45
CA LYS A 197 -11.44 16.89 3.77
C LYS A 197 -12.56 15.99 4.27
N TYR A 198 -13.49 15.61 3.41
CA TYR A 198 -14.55 14.67 3.76
C TYR A 198 -13.99 13.28 4.10
N LEU A 199 -13.06 12.77 3.30
CA LEU A 199 -12.44 11.48 3.51
C LEU A 199 -11.44 11.45 4.66
N ASN A 200 -11.00 12.61 5.19
CA ASN A 200 -10.12 12.70 6.35
C ASN A 200 -10.83 12.32 7.67
N GLY A 201 -12.16 12.38 7.70
CA GLY A 201 -12.95 12.19 8.92
C GLY A 201 -13.07 13.49 9.71
N THR A 202 -13.03 13.40 11.05
CA THR A 202 -13.21 14.56 11.95
C THR A 202 -11.89 15.16 12.44
N ALA A 203 -10.76 14.54 12.14
CA ALA A 203 -9.44 15.06 12.47
C ALA A 203 -9.16 16.42 11.81
N GLU A 204 -8.29 17.22 12.42
CA GLU A 204 -7.79 18.45 11.79
C GLU A 204 -7.22 18.14 10.39
N PHE A 205 -7.71 18.88 9.40
CA PHE A 205 -7.36 18.66 8.01
C PHE A 205 -6.08 19.39 7.62
N ASP A 206 -5.03 18.66 7.32
CA ASP A 206 -3.78 19.20 6.78
C ASP A 206 -3.92 19.44 5.28
N LYS A 207 -4.20 20.71 4.94
CA LYS A 207 -4.38 21.16 3.56
C LYS A 207 -3.10 20.99 2.72
N GLU A 208 -1.93 21.20 3.30
CA GLU A 208 -0.65 21.14 2.57
C GLU A 208 -0.36 19.70 2.15
N LEU A 209 -0.56 18.76 3.04
CA LEU A 209 -0.45 17.32 2.75
C LEU A 209 -1.42 16.90 1.63
N ALA A 210 -2.66 17.39 1.67
CA ALA A 210 -3.67 17.08 0.65
C ALA A 210 -3.34 17.73 -0.71
N VAL A 211 -2.77 18.92 -0.74
CA VAL A 211 -2.30 19.60 -1.97
C VAL A 211 -1.14 18.81 -2.59
N GLU A 212 -0.16 18.39 -1.78
CA GLU A 212 0.97 17.60 -2.25
C GLU A 212 0.50 16.26 -2.83
N TYR A 213 -0.39 15.55 -2.13
CA TYR A 213 -0.96 14.31 -2.63
C TYR A 213 -1.70 14.51 -3.97
N THR A 214 -2.52 15.56 -4.09
CA THR A 214 -3.22 15.88 -5.33
C THR A 214 -2.24 16.18 -6.47
N ARG A 215 -1.18 16.94 -6.21
CA ARG A 215 -0.13 17.21 -7.20
C ARG A 215 0.52 15.92 -7.70
N ASN A 216 0.87 15.01 -6.80
CA ASN A 216 1.44 13.71 -7.14
C ASN A 216 0.51 12.84 -8.00
N LEU A 217 -0.82 12.98 -7.87
CA LEU A 217 -1.77 12.33 -8.77
C LEU A 217 -1.67 12.89 -10.19
N TYR A 218 -1.66 14.22 -10.35
CA TYR A 218 -1.59 14.89 -11.66
C TYR A 218 -0.26 14.71 -12.38
N GLU A 219 0.85 14.61 -11.65
CA GLU A 219 2.17 14.38 -12.25
C GLU A 219 2.29 13.01 -12.92
N ARG A 220 1.47 12.03 -12.52
CA ARG A 220 1.57 10.65 -13.02
C ARG A 220 0.56 10.31 -14.09
N GLN A 221 -0.48 11.12 -14.30
CA GLN A 221 -1.52 10.82 -15.29
C GLN A 221 -2.44 12.00 -15.57
N GLU A 222 -3.16 11.93 -16.70
CA GLU A 222 -4.34 12.76 -16.93
C GLU A 222 -5.49 12.31 -16.01
N ILE A 223 -6.18 13.29 -15.40
CA ILE A 223 -7.33 13.04 -14.52
C ILE A 223 -8.55 13.76 -15.09
N LYS A 224 -9.45 13.01 -15.71
CA LYS A 224 -10.71 13.48 -16.26
C LYS A 224 -11.88 12.61 -15.80
N GLY A 225 -12.97 13.24 -15.37
CA GLY A 225 -14.13 12.52 -14.87
C GLY A 225 -13.84 11.83 -13.52
N ALA A 226 -14.65 10.84 -13.16
CA ALA A 226 -14.52 10.16 -11.89
C ALA A 226 -13.17 9.47 -11.75
N ILE A 227 -12.39 9.89 -10.75
CA ILE A 227 -11.07 9.31 -10.49
C ILE A 227 -11.20 7.81 -10.18
N GLY A 228 -10.40 6.98 -10.85
CA GLY A 228 -10.43 5.54 -10.65
C GLY A 228 -11.71 4.85 -11.10
N ALA A 229 -12.47 5.43 -12.04
CA ALA A 229 -13.74 4.86 -12.51
C ALA A 229 -13.64 3.40 -12.94
N SER A 230 -12.57 3.00 -13.63
CA SER A 230 -12.31 1.61 -14.03
C SER A 230 -12.09 0.70 -12.82
N HIS A 231 -11.41 1.18 -11.79
CA HIS A 231 -11.21 0.45 -10.54
C HIS A 231 -12.50 0.29 -9.73
N VAL A 232 -13.39 1.30 -9.75
CA VAL A 232 -14.72 1.19 -9.15
C VAL A 232 -15.55 0.14 -9.88
N LYS A 233 -15.56 0.16 -11.22
CA LYS A 233 -16.22 -0.86 -12.05
C LYS A 233 -15.65 -2.26 -11.80
N ALA A 234 -14.33 -2.39 -11.60
CA ALA A 234 -13.67 -3.66 -11.32
C ALA A 234 -14.17 -4.33 -10.02
N GLN A 235 -14.74 -3.55 -9.09
CA GLN A 235 -15.25 -4.04 -7.81
C GLN A 235 -16.73 -4.52 -7.90
N SER A 236 -17.44 -4.27 -9.01
CA SER A 236 -18.88 -4.54 -9.14
C SER A 236 -19.26 -6.02 -8.96
N ASN A 237 -18.36 -6.94 -9.24
CA ASN A 237 -18.57 -8.39 -9.13
C ASN A 237 -17.81 -9.00 -7.94
N LEU A 238 -17.38 -8.20 -6.98
CA LEU A 238 -16.63 -8.68 -5.83
C LEU A 238 -17.59 -9.40 -4.86
N ASN A 239 -17.32 -10.68 -4.62
CA ASN A 239 -18.11 -11.49 -3.70
C ASN A 239 -17.72 -11.25 -2.24
N ASP A 240 -18.62 -11.58 -1.32
CA ASP A 240 -18.35 -11.70 0.10
C ASP A 240 -17.26 -12.78 0.34
N ARG A 241 -16.24 -12.43 1.12
CA ARG A 241 -15.09 -13.28 1.42
C ARG A 241 -15.07 -13.80 2.86
N THR A 242 -16.12 -13.52 3.63
CA THR A 242 -16.21 -13.88 5.06
C THR A 242 -15.85 -15.34 5.32
N GLU A 243 -16.47 -16.29 4.60
CA GLU A 243 -16.25 -17.70 4.82
C GLU A 243 -14.86 -18.19 4.33
N GLN A 244 -14.25 -17.48 3.42
CA GLN A 244 -12.88 -17.79 2.96
C GLN A 244 -11.85 -17.25 3.96
N LEU A 245 -12.06 -16.05 4.50
CA LEU A 245 -11.19 -15.44 5.49
C LEU A 245 -11.15 -16.22 6.81
N LYS A 246 -12.25 -16.83 7.24
CA LYS A 246 -12.30 -17.72 8.41
C LYS A 246 -11.35 -18.91 8.36
N LYS A 247 -10.92 -19.31 7.15
CA LYS A 247 -10.03 -20.46 6.93
C LYS A 247 -8.55 -20.05 6.89
N LEU A 248 -8.25 -18.76 6.95
CA LEU A 248 -6.87 -18.28 6.86
C LEU A 248 -6.13 -18.43 8.18
N GLN A 249 -4.90 -18.89 8.08
CA GLN A 249 -3.95 -18.99 9.22
C GLN A 249 -2.88 -17.90 9.18
N VAL A 250 -2.99 -16.97 8.23
CA VAL A 250 -2.02 -15.88 8.03
C VAL A 250 -2.22 -14.83 9.13
N PRO A 251 -1.15 -14.40 9.84
CA PRO A 251 -1.25 -13.29 10.77
C PRO A 251 -1.81 -12.04 10.08
N ALA A 252 -2.83 -11.42 10.68
CA ALA A 252 -3.50 -10.29 10.07
C ALA A 252 -3.59 -9.07 11.00
N LEU A 253 -3.48 -7.88 10.43
CA LEU A 253 -3.81 -6.60 11.04
C LEU A 253 -4.93 -5.96 10.24
N VAL A 254 -5.98 -5.56 10.92
CA VAL A 254 -7.03 -4.71 10.35
C VAL A 254 -6.90 -3.32 10.95
N ILE A 255 -6.73 -2.30 10.12
CA ILE A 255 -6.71 -0.89 10.54
C ILE A 255 -7.93 -0.20 9.92
N HIS A 256 -8.69 0.53 10.72
CA HIS A 256 -9.83 1.28 10.21
C HIS A 256 -10.01 2.60 10.93
N GLY A 257 -10.42 3.63 10.20
CA GLY A 257 -10.82 4.90 10.79
C GLY A 257 -12.21 4.80 11.43
N GLU A 258 -12.39 5.38 12.61
CA GLU A 258 -13.72 5.39 13.24
C GLU A 258 -14.73 6.26 12.50
N GLU A 259 -14.24 7.24 11.72
CA GLU A 259 -15.01 8.21 10.95
C GLU A 259 -14.86 7.99 9.43
N ASP A 260 -14.72 6.72 9.02
CA ASP A 260 -14.66 6.36 7.60
C ASP A 260 -16.07 6.36 7.00
N TYR A 261 -16.37 7.38 6.20
CA TYR A 261 -17.65 7.56 5.53
C TYR A 261 -17.74 6.90 4.15
N LEU A 262 -16.63 6.32 3.66
CA LEU A 262 -16.62 5.61 2.36
C LEU A 262 -16.73 4.10 2.55
N VAL A 263 -16.03 3.54 3.52
CA VAL A 263 -16.17 2.14 3.94
C VAL A 263 -16.45 2.14 5.43
N ASP A 264 -17.68 1.79 5.79
CA ASP A 264 -18.09 1.79 7.21
C ASP A 264 -17.13 0.94 8.05
N LYS A 265 -16.73 1.44 9.22
CA LYS A 265 -15.82 0.76 10.16
C LYS A 265 -16.27 -0.65 10.54
N PHE A 266 -17.58 -0.91 10.45
CA PHE A 266 -18.13 -2.25 10.70
C PHE A 266 -17.52 -3.27 9.72
N GLY A 267 -17.18 -2.86 8.47
CA GLY A 267 -16.48 -3.71 7.53
C GLY A 267 -15.09 -4.14 8.02
N GLY A 268 -14.35 -3.24 8.69
CA GLY A 268 -13.09 -3.56 9.34
C GLY A 268 -13.26 -4.47 10.56
N VAL A 269 -14.24 -4.15 11.42
CA VAL A 269 -14.57 -4.98 12.60
C VAL A 269 -14.90 -6.41 12.16
N GLN A 270 -15.82 -6.56 11.20
CA GLN A 270 -16.21 -7.85 10.67
C GLN A 270 -15.03 -8.61 10.03
N THR A 271 -14.17 -7.89 9.30
CA THR A 271 -12.95 -8.50 8.73
C THR A 271 -12.06 -9.07 9.83
N ALA A 272 -11.86 -8.34 10.93
CA ALA A 272 -11.05 -8.81 12.05
C ALA A 272 -11.69 -10.00 12.77
N GLU A 273 -13.00 -9.99 12.97
CA GLU A 273 -13.75 -11.07 13.63
C GLU A 273 -13.75 -12.37 12.82
N CYS A 274 -13.65 -12.29 11.49
CA CYS A 274 -13.56 -13.47 10.64
C CYS A 274 -12.20 -14.19 10.74
N LEU A 275 -11.14 -13.48 11.07
CA LEU A 275 -9.77 -13.99 11.01
C LEU A 275 -9.33 -14.56 12.35
N GLU A 276 -8.90 -15.81 12.39
CA GLU A 276 -8.47 -16.50 13.61
C GLU A 276 -7.27 -15.80 14.29
N SER A 277 -6.33 -15.30 13.51
CA SER A 277 -5.10 -14.63 13.97
C SER A 277 -5.07 -13.18 13.52
N SER A 278 -5.95 -12.35 14.08
CA SER A 278 -6.04 -10.93 13.74
C SER A 278 -5.84 -10.01 14.92
N ARG A 279 -5.43 -8.77 14.61
CA ARG A 279 -5.48 -7.62 15.50
C ARG A 279 -6.28 -6.51 14.82
N LEU A 280 -7.27 -5.96 15.49
CA LEU A 280 -8.02 -4.79 15.04
C LEU A 280 -7.44 -3.52 15.68
N VAL A 281 -7.27 -2.49 14.88
CA VAL A 281 -6.93 -1.13 15.32
C VAL A 281 -7.95 -0.17 14.71
N LEU A 282 -8.80 0.39 15.56
CA LEU A 282 -9.65 1.51 15.21
C LEU A 282 -8.92 2.80 15.59
N ILE A 283 -8.79 3.72 14.63
CA ILE A 283 -8.13 5.01 14.84
C ILE A 283 -9.20 6.08 14.98
N PRO A 284 -9.36 6.69 16.17
CA PRO A 284 -10.30 7.78 16.38
C PRO A 284 -10.06 8.95 15.43
N GLU A 285 -11.11 9.65 15.05
CA GLU A 285 -11.11 10.82 14.19
C GLU A 285 -10.61 10.56 12.75
N MET A 286 -10.01 9.41 12.46
CA MET A 286 -9.56 9.03 11.11
C MET A 286 -10.75 8.67 10.24
N GLY A 287 -10.77 9.23 9.03
CA GLY A 287 -11.67 8.82 7.95
C GLY A 287 -11.09 7.71 7.07
N HIS A 288 -11.43 7.76 5.79
CA HIS A 288 -10.95 6.78 4.79
C HIS A 288 -9.47 6.99 4.43
N ILE A 289 -9.03 8.24 4.34
CA ILE A 289 -7.65 8.64 4.01
C ILE A 289 -7.18 9.65 5.05
N PRO A 290 -6.05 9.41 5.76
CA PRO A 290 -5.57 10.34 6.76
C PRO A 290 -4.79 11.51 6.14
N PHE A 291 -5.42 12.68 6.06
CA PHE A 291 -4.76 13.97 5.78
C PHE A 291 -4.55 14.75 7.08
N ASN A 292 -3.94 14.10 8.04
CA ASN A 292 -3.50 14.65 9.32
C ASN A 292 -2.19 13.96 9.70
N GLU A 293 -1.15 14.74 9.97
CA GLU A 293 0.20 14.19 10.20
C GLU A 293 0.27 13.25 11.39
N GLN A 294 -0.45 13.53 12.48
CA GLN A 294 -0.43 12.68 13.68
C GLN A 294 -1.14 11.35 13.44
N ILE A 295 -2.29 11.39 12.76
CA ILE A 295 -3.04 10.19 12.40
C ILE A 295 -2.28 9.36 11.38
N LEU A 296 -1.69 10.01 10.36
CA LEU A 296 -0.86 9.34 9.36
C LEU A 296 0.35 8.67 10.01
N ALA A 297 1.03 9.35 10.92
CA ALA A 297 2.16 8.78 11.67
C ALA A 297 1.73 7.55 12.50
N ARG A 298 0.58 7.61 13.16
CA ARG A 298 0.02 6.48 13.89
C ARG A 298 -0.32 5.31 12.96
N PHE A 299 -0.99 5.59 11.84
CA PHE A 299 -1.33 4.59 10.83
C PHE A 299 -0.09 3.85 10.31
N GLU A 300 0.95 4.60 9.95
CA GLU A 300 2.23 4.06 9.50
C GLU A 300 2.97 3.26 10.58
N GLN A 301 2.93 3.73 11.83
CA GLN A 301 3.55 3.04 12.96
C GLN A 301 2.91 1.69 13.23
N GLU A 302 1.57 1.57 13.12
CA GLU A 302 0.86 0.30 13.27
C GLU A 302 1.30 -0.71 12.20
N ILE A 303 1.48 -0.27 10.95
CA ILE A 303 1.99 -1.08 9.85
C ILE A 303 3.41 -1.56 10.16
N ILE A 304 4.32 -0.65 10.50
CA ILE A 304 5.72 -0.96 10.78
C ILE A 304 5.85 -1.97 11.91
N GLN A 305 5.18 -1.73 13.04
CA GLN A 305 5.23 -2.61 14.22
C GLN A 305 4.70 -4.01 13.91
N PHE A 306 3.62 -4.08 13.13
CA PHE A 306 3.02 -5.36 12.78
C PHE A 306 3.92 -6.17 11.84
N VAL A 307 4.50 -5.55 10.82
CA VAL A 307 5.43 -6.19 9.89
C VAL A 307 6.68 -6.68 10.64
N GLU A 308 7.29 -5.85 11.51
CA GLU A 308 8.44 -6.26 12.32
C GLU A 308 8.13 -7.46 13.23
N LYS A 309 6.97 -7.43 13.92
CA LYS A 309 6.55 -8.51 14.82
C LYS A 309 6.39 -9.85 14.09
N ASN A 310 5.98 -9.82 12.82
CA ASN A 310 5.72 -11.00 12.01
C ASN A 310 6.87 -11.34 11.03
N ARG A 311 8.05 -10.75 11.23
CA ARG A 311 9.26 -11.12 10.50
C ARG A 311 9.59 -12.59 10.74
N ARG A 312 9.98 -13.29 9.68
CA ARG A 312 10.49 -14.65 9.82
C ARG A 312 11.68 -14.66 10.79
N LYS A 313 11.60 -15.52 11.78
CA LYS A 313 12.80 -15.79 12.60
C LYS A 313 13.83 -16.40 11.66
N THR A 314 14.94 -15.72 11.44
CA THR A 314 16.09 -16.37 10.86
C THR A 314 16.50 -17.48 11.83
N ASP A 315 16.43 -18.75 11.38
CA ASP A 315 17.04 -19.83 12.14
C ASP A 315 18.51 -19.45 12.34
N SER A 316 18.80 -18.95 13.52
CA SER A 316 20.19 -18.75 13.96
C SER A 316 20.77 -20.14 14.14
N ASN A 317 21.47 -20.61 13.09
CA ASN A 317 22.38 -21.75 13.18
C ASN A 317 23.53 -21.46 14.12
#